data_0bc9e2bcc9f4281da2ceb533fb2ddb49
#
_entry.id   0bc9e2bcc9f4281da2ceb533fb2ddb49
#
_cell.length_a   1.000
_cell.length_b   1.000
_cell.length_c   1.000
_cell.angle_alpha   90.00
_cell.angle_beta   90.00
_cell.angle_gamma   90.00
#
_symmetry.space_group_name_H-M   'P 1'
#
loop_
_entity.id
_entity.type
_entity.pdbx_description
1 polymer ?
#
loop_
_entity_poly.entity_id
_entity_poly.type
_entity_poly.pdbx_seq_one_letter_code
_entity_poly.pdbx_strand_id
1 'polypeptide(L)'
;MNYSLLRRMTRHAAAGSIAALALSLAACGGAPQASNSPAAGESPAAGASPAAAEATATVKVDGSSTVFPISEAMAEEFMKVNTSTKVIVGSSGTGGGFKKFCAGETDISNASRPIKTEEIELCKKGNVEYVELPISFDGLSVVVNPKNDFAACLSVDQLKKMWEPAAEGKVKSWKDVDPKFPDKPMTLYGPGTDSGTYDYFTKAITGEEGKSRGDYTPSEDDNVIVQGVSGDEGALGFFGYAYYEANKDKLKLVEIKGKSGKCVAPSATSIADGSYNPLSRPEFIYVRKDALSRPEVKAFVAFQIDAANKQIIADTGYLPLPDEVLTLAKERLEKGVTGSVFGGKAPAGAKLSDLLAAEKAGGAEKK
;
A
#
# COMPACT_ATOMS: atom_id res chain seq x y z
N MET A 1 -19.44 20.71 -18.34
CA MET A 1 -18.56 21.88 -18.33
C MET A 1 -17.14 21.34 -18.47
N ASN A 2 -16.52 21.64 -19.61
CA ASN A 2 -15.20 21.11 -20.03
C ASN A 2 -14.05 21.76 -19.27
N TYR A 3 -13.11 20.98 -18.77
CA TYR A 3 -11.74 21.44 -18.56
C TYR A 3 -10.76 20.39 -19.06
N SER A 4 -10.35 20.59 -20.31
CA SER A 4 -9.17 19.98 -20.90
C SER A 4 -7.96 20.89 -20.61
N LEU A 5 -6.91 20.36 -20.01
CA LEU A 5 -5.59 20.99 -19.98
C LEU A 5 -4.54 20.01 -20.51
N LEU A 6 -4.34 20.09 -21.83
CA LEU A 6 -3.16 19.54 -22.49
C LEU A 6 -1.91 20.30 -22.02
N ARG A 7 -0.95 19.61 -21.45
CA ARG A 7 0.43 20.08 -21.34
C ARG A 7 1.28 19.42 -22.42
N ARG A 8 1.61 20.21 -23.44
CA ARG A 8 2.59 19.88 -24.49
C ARG A 8 4.00 19.87 -23.89
N MET A 9 4.69 18.74 -23.95
CA MET A 9 6.14 18.66 -23.78
C MET A 9 6.81 18.87 -25.13
N THR A 10 7.51 19.97 -25.28
CA THR A 10 8.42 20.25 -26.40
C THR A 10 9.73 19.50 -26.20
N ARG A 11 10.03 18.63 -27.15
CA ARG A 11 11.34 17.99 -27.32
C ARG A 11 12.33 19.02 -27.91
N HIS A 12 13.46 19.25 -27.24
CA HIS A 12 14.64 19.85 -27.86
C HIS A 12 15.71 18.77 -27.97
N ALA A 13 16.00 18.42 -29.21
CA ALA A 13 17.20 17.68 -29.58
C ALA A 13 18.32 18.69 -29.80
N ALA A 14 19.47 18.47 -29.19
CA ALA A 14 20.71 19.15 -29.60
C ALA A 14 21.82 18.11 -29.67
N ALA A 15 22.36 18.02 -30.88
CA ALA A 15 23.45 17.13 -31.24
C ALA A 15 24.81 17.80 -30.99
N GLY A 16 25.79 17.02 -30.58
CA GLY A 16 27.18 17.00 -31.08
C GLY A 16 28.13 18.12 -30.71
N SER A 17 29.19 17.79 -30.01
CA SER A 17 30.56 17.88 -30.59
C SER A 17 31.60 17.39 -29.57
N ILE A 18 32.44 16.51 -30.07
CA ILE A 18 33.65 15.95 -29.47
C ILE A 18 34.79 16.96 -29.75
N ALA A 19 35.60 17.31 -28.75
CA ALA A 19 36.95 17.74 -28.96
C ALA A 19 37.87 17.33 -27.80
N ALA A 20 38.89 16.61 -28.13
CA ALA A 20 39.95 16.10 -27.26
C ALA A 20 41.18 17.08 -27.26
N LEU A 21 42.14 16.72 -26.40
CA LEU A 21 43.54 17.22 -26.29
C LEU A 21 43.74 18.37 -25.27
N ALA A 22 44.78 18.40 -24.45
CA ALA A 22 46.03 17.62 -24.26
C ALA A 22 46.62 17.99 -22.89
N LEU A 23 47.50 17.13 -22.43
CA LEU A 23 48.39 17.29 -21.27
C LEU A 23 49.35 18.46 -21.39
N SER A 24 49.68 19.12 -20.26
CA SER A 24 51.06 19.54 -19.97
C SER A 24 51.31 19.69 -18.48
N LEU A 25 52.26 18.89 -18.00
CA LEU A 25 52.94 19.05 -16.72
C LEU A 25 53.95 20.22 -16.82
N ALA A 26 54.07 21.03 -15.78
CA ALA A 26 55.37 21.58 -15.36
C ALA A 26 55.33 22.04 -13.90
N ALA A 27 56.41 21.69 -13.22
CA ALA A 27 56.63 21.79 -11.79
C ALA A 27 57.36 23.10 -11.39
N CYS A 28 57.50 23.26 -10.08
CA CYS A 28 58.48 24.05 -9.31
C CYS A 28 58.20 25.51 -8.95
N GLY A 29 57.94 25.79 -7.69
CA GLY A 29 58.99 26.35 -6.80
C GLY A 29 58.86 27.80 -6.42
N GLY A 30 58.73 28.14 -5.10
CA GLY A 30 59.15 29.40 -4.56
C GLY A 30 58.11 30.19 -3.74
N ALA A 31 58.18 30.15 -2.43
CA ALA A 31 57.73 31.19 -1.50
C ALA A 31 58.91 32.11 -1.13
N PRO A 32 58.76 33.16 -0.29
CA PRO A 32 57.65 34.05 -0.01
C PRO A 32 57.99 35.56 -0.15
N GLN A 33 57.06 36.47 -0.10
CA GLN A 33 57.24 37.76 0.61
C GLN A 33 55.91 38.53 0.76
N ALA A 34 55.80 39.14 1.93
CA ALA A 34 54.67 39.95 2.37
C ALA A 34 54.76 41.39 1.85
N SER A 35 53.62 42.05 1.59
CA SER A 35 53.42 43.48 1.95
C SER A 35 52.00 43.97 1.71
N ASN A 36 51.37 44.42 2.81
CA ASN A 36 50.49 45.60 2.95
C ASN A 36 49.25 45.81 2.10
N SER A 37 48.14 45.88 2.83
CA SER A 37 46.82 46.47 2.51
C SER A 37 46.93 47.94 2.04
N PRO A 38 45.85 48.48 1.36
CA PRO A 38 44.69 48.95 2.11
C PRO A 38 43.28 48.78 1.45
N ALA A 39 42.34 48.61 2.31
CA ALA A 39 40.98 49.19 2.44
C ALA A 39 39.96 49.19 1.29
N ALA A 40 38.80 48.67 1.65
CA ALA A 40 37.44 49.13 1.39
C ALA A 40 36.80 48.86 0.01
N GLY A 41 35.86 47.92 0.03
CA GLY A 41 34.81 47.74 -0.93
C GLY A 41 33.74 46.83 -0.37
N GLU A 42 32.72 47.40 0.23
CA GLU A 42 31.53 46.63 0.67
C GLU A 42 30.86 45.98 -0.53
N SER A 43 30.90 44.65 -0.60
CA SER A 43 30.01 43.88 -1.47
C SER A 43 28.68 43.63 -0.72
N PRO A 44 27.53 43.82 -1.40
CA PRO A 44 26.25 43.58 -0.76
C PRO A 44 26.11 42.08 -0.41
N ALA A 45 25.64 41.81 0.81
CA ALA A 45 25.36 40.51 1.35
C ALA A 45 24.46 39.70 0.38
N ALA A 46 25.00 38.61 -0.15
CA ALA A 46 24.21 37.61 -0.80
C ALA A 46 23.11 37.15 0.19
N GLY A 47 21.85 37.31 -0.21
CA GLY A 47 20.72 36.91 0.57
C GLY A 47 20.86 35.44 0.96
N ALA A 48 20.90 35.17 2.24
CA ALA A 48 20.82 33.82 2.78
C ALA A 48 19.50 33.22 2.32
N SER A 49 19.57 32.20 1.48
CA SER A 49 18.44 31.28 1.29
C SER A 49 17.98 30.82 2.67
N PRO A 50 16.68 30.82 2.95
CA PRO A 50 16.21 30.30 4.23
C PRO A 50 16.69 28.85 4.34
N ALA A 51 17.55 28.57 5.30
CA ALA A 51 17.93 27.22 5.67
C ALA A 51 16.63 26.48 5.98
N ALA A 52 16.37 25.39 5.27
CA ALA A 52 15.27 24.51 5.58
C ALA A 52 15.42 24.14 7.07
N ALA A 53 14.43 24.47 7.88
CA ALA A 53 14.44 24.14 9.31
C ALA A 53 14.64 22.63 9.43
N GLU A 54 15.71 22.21 10.10
CA GLU A 54 15.93 20.78 10.37
C GLU A 54 14.74 20.23 11.17
N ALA A 55 14.21 19.11 10.75
CA ALA A 55 13.11 18.44 11.43
C ALA A 55 13.55 18.12 12.87
N THR A 56 12.82 18.65 13.86
CA THR A 56 13.15 18.50 15.27
C THR A 56 12.61 17.23 15.91
N ALA A 57 11.66 16.57 15.23
CA ALA A 57 11.00 15.35 15.70
C ALA A 57 10.93 14.30 14.58
N THR A 58 10.97 13.02 14.95
CA THR A 58 10.91 11.90 14.00
C THR A 58 9.85 10.90 14.42
N VAL A 59 8.98 10.52 13.48
CA VAL A 59 8.04 9.42 13.60
C VAL A 59 8.56 8.24 12.78
N LYS A 60 8.63 7.05 13.40
CA LYS A 60 9.12 5.82 12.76
C LYS A 60 7.98 4.86 12.50
N VAL A 61 7.77 4.51 11.25
CA VAL A 61 6.77 3.56 10.76
C VAL A 61 7.48 2.40 10.07
N ASP A 62 7.04 1.17 10.29
CA ASP A 62 7.53 -0.01 9.55
C ASP A 62 6.43 -1.08 9.51
N GLY A 63 6.49 -2.00 8.57
CA GLY A 63 5.57 -3.14 8.53
C GLY A 63 5.16 -3.57 7.14
N SER A 64 3.85 -3.73 6.96
CA SER A 64 3.25 -4.27 5.74
C SER A 64 3.68 -3.52 4.47
N SER A 65 4.13 -4.26 3.46
CA SER A 65 4.40 -3.77 2.11
C SER A 65 3.13 -3.24 1.42
N THR A 66 1.98 -3.83 1.73
CA THR A 66 0.67 -3.39 1.19
C THR A 66 0.26 -2.02 1.75
N VAL A 67 0.50 -1.78 3.04
CA VAL A 67 0.17 -0.50 3.70
C VAL A 67 1.25 0.56 3.48
N PHE A 68 2.44 0.15 3.08
CA PHE A 68 3.59 1.04 2.85
C PHE A 68 3.23 2.24 1.94
N PRO A 69 2.64 2.07 0.72
CA PRO A 69 2.34 3.19 -0.16
C PRO A 69 1.32 4.17 0.44
N ILE A 70 0.37 3.69 1.25
CA ILE A 70 -0.57 4.56 1.96
C ILE A 70 0.18 5.41 2.98
N SER A 71 1.01 4.76 3.82
CA SER A 71 1.77 5.47 4.86
C SER A 71 2.80 6.43 4.28
N GLU A 72 3.41 6.10 3.15
CA GLU A 72 4.36 6.97 2.44
C GLU A 72 3.65 8.22 1.89
N ALA A 73 2.53 8.05 1.17
CA ALA A 73 1.74 9.19 0.67
C ALA A 73 1.22 10.07 1.81
N MET A 74 0.71 9.46 2.90
CA MET A 74 0.28 10.20 4.08
C MET A 74 1.44 10.95 4.75
N ALA A 75 2.64 10.36 4.81
CA ALA A 75 3.82 10.99 5.36
C ALA A 75 4.27 12.19 4.52
N GLU A 76 4.27 12.07 3.20
CA GLU A 76 4.61 13.15 2.29
C GLU A 76 3.66 14.34 2.46
N GLU A 77 2.36 14.12 2.46
CA GLU A 77 1.36 15.18 2.62
C GLU A 77 1.40 15.79 4.03
N PHE A 78 1.58 14.97 5.06
CA PHE A 78 1.73 15.43 6.44
C PHE A 78 2.96 16.33 6.62
N MET A 79 4.12 15.95 6.07
CA MET A 79 5.34 16.74 6.17
C MET A 79 5.27 18.10 5.45
N LYS A 80 4.38 18.26 4.46
CA LYS A 80 4.14 19.58 3.80
C LYS A 80 3.50 20.59 4.75
N VAL A 81 2.66 20.11 5.68
CA VAL A 81 1.96 20.97 6.65
C VAL A 81 2.58 20.93 8.05
N ASN A 82 3.48 20.00 8.33
CA ASN A 82 4.19 19.81 9.60
C ASN A 82 5.71 19.73 9.35
N THR A 83 6.30 20.82 8.93
CA THR A 83 7.70 20.91 8.48
C THR A 83 8.74 20.60 9.58
N SER A 84 8.35 20.67 10.85
CA SER A 84 9.21 20.30 12.00
C SER A 84 9.23 18.79 12.29
N THR A 85 8.44 18.00 11.59
CA THR A 85 8.35 16.55 11.81
C THR A 85 8.84 15.79 10.60
N LYS A 86 9.75 14.85 10.80
CA LYS A 86 10.16 13.87 9.80
C LYS A 86 9.44 12.55 10.04
N VAL A 87 8.75 12.02 9.04
CA VAL A 87 8.18 10.67 9.07
C VAL A 87 9.05 9.76 8.23
N ILE A 88 9.48 8.63 8.79
CA ILE A 88 10.28 7.61 8.12
C ILE A 88 9.42 6.36 8.02
N VAL A 89 9.18 5.89 6.81
CA VAL A 89 8.38 4.70 6.53
C VAL A 89 9.28 3.61 5.97
N GLY A 90 9.23 2.44 6.58
CA GLY A 90 9.94 1.24 6.13
C GLY A 90 8.96 0.12 5.78
N SER A 91 9.45 -0.89 5.06
CA SER A 91 8.68 -2.07 4.67
C SER A 91 9.46 -3.33 5.00
N SER A 92 8.99 -4.09 6.00
CA SER A 92 9.58 -5.39 6.39
C SER A 92 8.53 -6.51 6.45
N GLY A 93 7.36 -6.27 5.85
CA GLY A 93 6.19 -7.12 5.94
C GLY A 93 5.49 -7.02 7.30
N THR A 94 4.21 -7.38 7.38
CA THR A 94 3.41 -7.28 8.61
C THR A 94 4.07 -7.96 9.81
N GLY A 95 4.59 -9.17 9.64
CA GLY A 95 5.24 -9.91 10.73
C GLY A 95 6.60 -9.31 11.14
N GLY A 96 7.36 -8.77 10.19
CA GLY A 96 8.61 -8.04 10.43
C GLY A 96 8.35 -6.76 11.21
N GLY A 97 7.32 -6.00 10.80
CA GLY A 97 6.86 -4.79 11.48
C GLY A 97 6.49 -5.05 12.94
N PHE A 98 5.68 -6.08 13.23
CA PHE A 98 5.34 -6.42 14.60
C PHE A 98 6.55 -6.81 15.46
N LYS A 99 7.57 -7.46 14.89
CA LYS A 99 8.80 -7.77 15.64
C LYS A 99 9.50 -6.50 16.10
N LYS A 100 9.73 -5.53 15.19
CA LYS A 100 10.35 -4.23 15.50
C LYS A 100 9.48 -3.41 16.45
N PHE A 101 8.18 -3.37 16.19
CA PHE A 101 7.19 -2.64 16.97
C PHE A 101 7.15 -3.12 18.44
N CYS A 102 7.00 -4.44 18.63
CA CYS A 102 6.95 -5.04 19.98
C CYS A 102 8.31 -4.99 20.69
N ALA A 103 9.44 -4.75 19.96
CA ALA A 103 10.75 -4.44 20.54
C ALA A 103 10.92 -2.94 20.88
N GLY A 104 9.93 -2.09 20.54
CA GLY A 104 10.00 -0.64 20.80
C GLY A 104 10.82 0.16 19.78
N GLU A 105 11.21 -0.43 18.67
CA GLU A 105 12.07 0.21 17.65
C GLU A 105 11.32 1.19 16.75
N THR A 106 9.99 1.00 16.58
CA THR A 106 9.11 1.86 15.79
C THR A 106 7.97 2.42 16.63
N ASP A 107 7.43 3.56 16.23
CA ASP A 107 6.27 4.20 16.87
C ASP A 107 4.97 3.59 16.36
N ILE A 108 4.96 3.21 15.09
CA ILE A 108 3.79 2.69 14.37
C ILE A 108 4.20 1.42 13.61
N SER A 109 3.32 0.41 13.61
CA SER A 109 3.44 -0.77 12.74
C SER A 109 2.28 -0.81 11.74
N ASN A 110 2.63 -0.87 10.46
CA ASN A 110 1.68 -1.12 9.38
C ASN A 110 1.32 -2.61 9.33
N ALA A 111 0.04 -2.93 9.15
CA ALA A 111 -0.40 -4.32 9.09
C ALA A 111 -1.54 -4.52 8.09
N SER A 112 -1.40 -5.52 7.24
CA SER A 112 -2.40 -5.93 6.24
C SER A 112 -3.31 -7.07 6.72
N ARG A 113 -3.37 -7.25 8.02
CA ARG A 113 -4.25 -8.16 8.77
C ARG A 113 -4.27 -7.78 10.24
N PRO A 114 -5.29 -8.23 10.99
CA PRO A 114 -5.25 -8.11 12.45
C PRO A 114 -4.02 -8.78 13.06
N ILE A 115 -3.57 -8.23 14.20
CA ILE A 115 -2.49 -8.80 15.00
C ILE A 115 -2.83 -10.23 15.43
N LYS A 116 -1.87 -11.14 15.38
CA LYS A 116 -2.05 -12.54 15.80
C LYS A 116 -1.79 -12.71 17.30
N THR A 117 -2.27 -13.83 17.86
CA THR A 117 -2.05 -14.16 19.27
C THR A 117 -0.57 -14.18 19.63
N GLU A 118 0.29 -14.74 18.76
CA GLU A 118 1.73 -14.83 18.98
C GLU A 118 2.39 -13.42 19.01
N GLU A 119 1.88 -12.50 18.19
CA GLU A 119 2.37 -11.11 18.15
C GLU A 119 1.86 -10.30 19.34
N ILE A 120 0.63 -10.56 19.82
CA ILE A 120 0.12 -10.00 21.09
C ILE A 120 1.04 -10.41 22.25
N GLU A 121 1.41 -11.69 22.33
CA GLU A 121 2.33 -12.17 23.38
C GLU A 121 3.73 -11.61 23.23
N LEU A 122 4.19 -11.36 21.99
CA LEU A 122 5.47 -10.69 21.73
C LEU A 122 5.45 -9.26 22.27
N CYS A 123 4.39 -8.48 22.00
CA CYS A 123 4.24 -7.13 22.50
C CYS A 123 4.13 -7.08 24.04
N LYS A 124 3.42 -8.03 24.67
CA LYS A 124 3.38 -8.16 26.12
C LYS A 124 4.78 -8.39 26.73
N LYS A 125 5.58 -9.28 26.12
CA LYS A 125 6.97 -9.51 26.57
C LYS A 125 7.84 -8.26 26.44
N GLY A 126 7.61 -7.43 25.41
CA GLY A 126 8.27 -6.15 25.22
C GLY A 126 7.71 -5.01 26.06
N ASN A 127 6.69 -5.24 26.89
CA ASN A 127 5.93 -4.21 27.63
C ASN A 127 5.35 -3.12 26.71
N VAL A 128 4.95 -3.48 25.48
CA VAL A 128 4.34 -2.58 24.50
C VAL A 128 2.83 -2.69 24.54
N GLU A 129 2.16 -1.65 25.04
CA GLU A 129 0.73 -1.42 24.83
C GLU A 129 0.52 -0.67 23.52
N TYR A 130 -0.58 -0.98 22.82
CA TYR A 130 -0.84 -0.38 21.50
C TYR A 130 -2.32 -0.09 21.30
N VAL A 131 -2.58 0.87 20.40
CA VAL A 131 -3.91 1.17 19.85
C VAL A 131 -3.94 0.63 18.43
N GLU A 132 -4.91 -0.23 18.11
CA GLU A 132 -5.19 -0.75 16.77
C GLU A 132 -6.15 0.20 16.05
N LEU A 133 -5.80 0.68 14.88
CA LEU A 133 -6.61 1.59 14.07
C LEU A 133 -6.69 1.08 12.63
N PRO A 134 -7.90 0.89 12.08
CA PRO A 134 -8.05 0.66 10.65
C PRO A 134 -7.77 1.96 9.89
N ILE A 135 -7.22 1.84 8.66
CA ILE A 135 -6.93 3.01 7.81
C ILE A 135 -7.53 2.90 6.41
N SER A 136 -7.69 1.69 5.88
CA SER A 136 -8.21 1.45 4.54
C SER A 136 -8.81 0.06 4.41
N PHE A 137 -9.43 -0.22 3.26
CA PHE A 137 -9.68 -1.56 2.79
C PHE A 137 -8.86 -1.83 1.53
N ASP A 138 -8.31 -3.04 1.46
CA ASP A 138 -7.74 -3.61 0.26
C ASP A 138 -8.74 -4.58 -0.36
N GLY A 139 -9.01 -4.41 -1.66
CA GLY A 139 -9.86 -5.31 -2.43
C GLY A 139 -9.21 -5.60 -3.77
N LEU A 140 -9.10 -6.87 -4.14
CA LEU A 140 -8.52 -7.28 -5.40
C LEU A 140 -9.58 -7.60 -6.42
N SER A 141 -9.44 -7.08 -7.63
CA SER A 141 -10.27 -7.44 -8.78
C SER A 141 -9.60 -8.52 -9.59
N VAL A 142 -10.32 -9.60 -9.87
CA VAL A 142 -9.98 -10.54 -10.94
C VAL A 142 -10.75 -10.15 -12.18
N VAL A 143 -10.05 -10.01 -13.29
CA VAL A 143 -10.60 -9.47 -14.54
C VAL A 143 -10.30 -10.38 -15.73
N VAL A 144 -11.20 -10.36 -16.69
CA VAL A 144 -11.04 -11.06 -17.99
C VAL A 144 -11.36 -10.11 -19.14
N ASN A 145 -11.03 -10.53 -20.35
CA ASN A 145 -11.43 -9.80 -21.55
C ASN A 145 -12.96 -9.63 -21.63
N PRO A 146 -13.50 -8.49 -22.10
CA PRO A 146 -14.95 -8.28 -22.23
C PRO A 146 -15.68 -9.35 -23.07
N LYS A 147 -15.00 -9.98 -24.02
CA LYS A 147 -15.55 -11.07 -24.85
C LYS A 147 -15.52 -12.44 -24.17
N ASN A 148 -14.92 -12.56 -22.98
CA ASN A 148 -14.96 -13.80 -22.22
C ASN A 148 -16.37 -13.95 -21.61
N ASP A 149 -17.16 -14.89 -22.10
CA ASP A 149 -18.55 -15.12 -21.70
C ASP A 149 -18.72 -16.31 -20.74
N PHE A 150 -17.65 -17.08 -20.49
CA PHE A 150 -17.71 -18.34 -19.74
C PHE A 150 -17.14 -18.23 -18.31
N ALA A 151 -16.27 -17.26 -18.01
CA ALA A 151 -15.62 -17.11 -16.69
C ALA A 151 -16.25 -15.97 -15.87
N ALA A 152 -17.57 -15.88 -15.82
CA ALA A 152 -18.27 -14.84 -15.07
C ALA A 152 -18.08 -14.98 -13.55
N CYS A 153 -17.90 -16.21 -13.06
CA CYS A 153 -17.65 -16.50 -11.64
C CYS A 153 -16.61 -17.63 -11.52
N LEU A 154 -15.58 -17.39 -10.73
CA LEU A 154 -14.53 -18.37 -10.44
C LEU A 154 -14.49 -18.70 -8.94
N SER A 155 -14.30 -19.98 -8.62
CA SER A 155 -14.05 -20.38 -7.25
C SER A 155 -12.59 -20.13 -6.84
N VAL A 156 -12.34 -20.04 -5.55
CA VAL A 156 -10.97 -19.97 -5.00
C VAL A 156 -10.13 -21.17 -5.47
N ASP A 157 -10.73 -22.37 -5.54
CA ASP A 157 -10.02 -23.56 -6.01
C ASP A 157 -9.65 -23.50 -7.51
N GLN A 158 -10.51 -22.90 -8.34
CA GLN A 158 -10.19 -22.66 -9.74
C GLN A 158 -9.06 -21.65 -9.89
N LEU A 159 -9.10 -20.52 -9.14
CA LEU A 159 -8.01 -19.56 -9.10
C LEU A 159 -6.70 -20.19 -8.60
N LYS A 160 -6.77 -21.01 -7.53
CA LYS A 160 -5.61 -21.74 -7.02
C LYS A 160 -5.01 -22.64 -8.10
N LYS A 161 -5.84 -23.40 -8.79
CA LYS A 161 -5.42 -24.30 -9.88
C LYS A 161 -4.74 -23.53 -11.04
N MET A 162 -5.15 -22.27 -11.29
CA MET A 162 -4.50 -21.40 -12.28
C MET A 162 -3.13 -20.88 -11.81
N TRP A 163 -3.03 -20.51 -10.54
CA TRP A 163 -1.94 -19.66 -10.05
C TRP A 163 -0.91 -20.37 -9.15
N GLU A 164 -1.21 -21.57 -8.63
CA GLU A 164 -0.25 -22.29 -7.78
C GLU A 164 1.04 -22.66 -8.56
N PRO A 165 2.20 -22.79 -7.89
CA PRO A 165 3.46 -23.16 -8.55
C PRO A 165 3.38 -24.45 -9.37
N ALA A 166 2.56 -25.41 -8.93
CA ALA A 166 2.37 -26.68 -9.62
C ALA A 166 1.67 -26.58 -10.97
N ALA A 167 1.02 -25.43 -11.27
CA ALA A 167 0.34 -25.14 -12.52
C ALA A 167 1.31 -24.78 -13.66
N GLU A 168 2.54 -24.36 -13.32
CA GLU A 168 3.54 -23.91 -14.28
C GLU A 168 3.81 -24.94 -15.35
N GLY A 169 3.72 -24.53 -16.62
CA GLY A 169 3.90 -25.39 -17.79
C GLY A 169 2.80 -26.43 -18.02
N LYS A 170 1.84 -26.62 -17.10
CA LYS A 170 0.81 -27.67 -17.15
C LYS A 170 -0.59 -27.14 -17.43
N VAL A 171 -1.02 -26.08 -16.74
CA VAL A 171 -2.35 -25.45 -16.92
C VAL A 171 -2.18 -24.33 -17.94
N LYS A 172 -2.54 -24.61 -19.19
CA LYS A 172 -2.33 -23.71 -20.35
C LYS A 172 -3.61 -23.28 -21.03
N SER A 173 -4.71 -23.98 -20.77
CA SER A 173 -6.01 -23.66 -21.34
C SER A 173 -7.05 -23.50 -20.22
N TRP A 174 -8.13 -22.81 -20.52
CA TRP A 174 -9.27 -22.70 -19.65
C TRP A 174 -9.88 -24.06 -19.30
N LYS A 175 -9.89 -24.99 -20.25
CA LYS A 175 -10.37 -26.37 -20.03
C LYS A 175 -9.51 -27.13 -19.02
N ASP A 176 -8.22 -26.83 -18.91
CA ASP A 176 -7.36 -27.42 -17.88
C ASP A 176 -7.81 -27.04 -16.48
N VAL A 177 -8.41 -25.84 -16.32
CA VAL A 177 -8.93 -25.34 -15.05
C VAL A 177 -10.23 -26.06 -14.68
N ASP A 178 -11.20 -26.04 -15.61
CA ASP A 178 -12.49 -26.72 -15.45
C ASP A 178 -12.90 -27.34 -16.80
N PRO A 179 -13.23 -28.66 -16.87
CA PRO A 179 -13.67 -29.31 -18.11
C PRO A 179 -14.90 -28.68 -18.77
N LYS A 180 -15.67 -27.87 -18.05
CA LYS A 180 -16.82 -27.13 -18.56
C LYS A 180 -16.43 -25.87 -19.34
N PHE A 181 -15.23 -25.37 -19.17
CA PHE A 181 -14.72 -24.24 -19.92
C PHE A 181 -14.27 -24.64 -21.33
N PRO A 182 -14.27 -23.71 -22.28
CA PRO A 182 -13.83 -23.99 -23.63
C PRO A 182 -12.32 -24.32 -23.65
N ASP A 183 -11.93 -25.09 -24.67
CA ASP A 183 -10.51 -25.38 -24.93
C ASP A 183 -9.86 -24.18 -25.64
N LYS A 184 -9.73 -23.08 -24.89
CA LYS A 184 -9.08 -21.85 -25.32
C LYS A 184 -7.76 -21.68 -24.56
N PRO A 185 -6.68 -21.23 -25.22
CA PRO A 185 -5.45 -20.84 -24.52
C PRO A 185 -5.76 -19.85 -23.40
N MET A 186 -5.02 -19.95 -22.30
CA MET A 186 -5.13 -19.06 -21.14
C MET A 186 -3.84 -18.27 -20.98
N THR A 187 -3.94 -16.95 -20.97
CA THR A 187 -2.82 -16.04 -20.71
C THR A 187 -3.06 -15.34 -19.38
N LEU A 188 -2.06 -15.32 -18.50
CA LEU A 188 -2.17 -14.75 -17.18
C LEU A 188 -1.35 -13.46 -17.05
N TYR A 189 -1.96 -12.44 -16.46
CA TYR A 189 -1.35 -11.14 -16.17
C TYR A 189 -1.52 -10.83 -14.69
N GLY A 190 -0.53 -10.21 -14.06
CA GLY A 190 -0.64 -9.83 -12.66
C GLY A 190 0.49 -8.93 -12.22
N PRO A 191 0.40 -8.37 -10.99
CA PRO A 191 1.50 -7.60 -10.42
C PRO A 191 2.78 -8.42 -10.30
N GLY A 192 3.92 -7.74 -10.29
CA GLY A 192 5.23 -8.35 -10.07
C GLY A 192 5.45 -8.78 -8.62
N THR A 193 6.57 -9.43 -8.37
CA THR A 193 6.91 -10.02 -7.06
C THR A 193 7.20 -8.98 -5.96
N ASP A 194 7.41 -7.72 -6.33
CA ASP A 194 7.64 -6.63 -5.37
C ASP A 194 6.33 -5.96 -4.91
N SER A 195 5.19 -6.39 -5.49
CA SER A 195 3.87 -5.83 -5.21
C SER A 195 3.21 -6.45 -3.99
N GLY A 196 2.73 -5.63 -3.05
CA GLY A 196 1.88 -6.07 -1.95
C GLY A 196 0.55 -6.69 -2.39
N THR A 197 0.05 -6.33 -3.59
CA THR A 197 -1.12 -6.95 -4.22
C THR A 197 -0.83 -8.40 -4.63
N TYR A 198 0.37 -8.66 -5.18
CA TYR A 198 0.83 -10.01 -5.48
C TYR A 198 0.96 -10.87 -4.22
N ASP A 199 1.56 -10.34 -3.17
CA ASP A 199 1.73 -11.02 -1.88
C ASP A 199 0.37 -11.41 -1.29
N TYR A 200 -0.59 -10.48 -1.31
CA TYR A 200 -1.93 -10.75 -0.82
C TYR A 200 -2.67 -11.79 -1.65
N PHE A 201 -2.68 -11.63 -2.97
CA PHE A 201 -3.34 -12.58 -3.87
C PHE A 201 -2.79 -14.00 -3.68
N THR A 202 -1.48 -14.16 -3.70
CA THR A 202 -0.83 -15.46 -3.53
C THR A 202 -1.18 -16.05 -2.16
N LYS A 203 -1.13 -15.26 -1.08
CA LYS A 203 -1.55 -15.72 0.24
C LYS A 203 -3.00 -16.16 0.29
N ALA A 204 -3.91 -15.40 -0.31
CA ALA A 204 -5.35 -15.68 -0.29
C ALA A 204 -5.73 -16.88 -1.14
N ILE A 205 -5.07 -17.08 -2.29
CA ILE A 205 -5.43 -18.05 -3.32
C ILE A 205 -4.57 -19.33 -3.25
N THR A 206 -3.23 -19.19 -3.21
CA THR A 206 -2.36 -20.36 -3.19
C THR A 206 -2.12 -20.87 -1.76
N GLY A 207 -2.34 -20.02 -0.75
CA GLY A 207 -2.14 -20.31 0.67
C GLY A 207 -0.76 -19.87 1.19
N GLU A 208 0.18 -19.49 0.33
CA GLU A 208 1.52 -19.05 0.69
C GLU A 208 1.88 -17.74 -0.02
N GLU A 209 2.28 -16.74 0.78
CA GLU A 209 2.66 -15.41 0.33
C GLU A 209 3.89 -15.48 -0.59
N GLY A 210 3.84 -14.78 -1.73
CA GLY A 210 4.93 -14.75 -2.69
C GLY A 210 5.09 -16.03 -3.52
N LYS A 211 4.16 -17.00 -3.44
CA LYS A 211 4.25 -18.28 -4.16
C LYS A 211 3.17 -18.41 -5.23
N SER A 212 3.62 -18.35 -6.48
CA SER A 212 2.80 -18.63 -7.66
C SER A 212 3.63 -19.30 -8.75
N ARG A 213 2.96 -19.65 -9.87
CA ARG A 213 3.65 -19.99 -11.12
C ARG A 213 4.47 -18.81 -11.63
N GLY A 214 5.57 -19.06 -12.34
CA GLY A 214 6.44 -18.03 -12.90
C GLY A 214 6.18 -17.69 -14.37
N ASP A 215 5.36 -18.48 -15.07
CA ASP A 215 5.08 -18.34 -16.51
C ASP A 215 3.84 -17.46 -16.81
N TYR A 216 3.56 -16.46 -15.97
CA TYR A 216 2.60 -15.39 -16.25
C TYR A 216 3.35 -14.12 -16.69
N THR A 217 2.63 -13.11 -17.17
CA THR A 217 3.21 -11.80 -17.51
C THR A 217 3.12 -10.86 -16.28
N PRO A 218 4.24 -10.63 -15.57
CA PRO A 218 4.27 -9.72 -14.44
C PRO A 218 4.43 -8.27 -14.88
N SER A 219 3.82 -7.33 -14.14
CA SER A 219 4.06 -5.89 -14.30
C SER A 219 3.74 -5.15 -13.01
N GLU A 220 4.60 -4.21 -12.61
CA GLU A 220 4.30 -3.25 -11.53
C GLU A 220 3.43 -2.08 -12.05
N ASP A 221 3.26 -1.94 -13.36
CA ASP A 221 2.32 -0.98 -13.97
C ASP A 221 1.02 -1.70 -14.33
N ASP A 222 -0.04 -1.43 -13.58
CA ASP A 222 -1.38 -1.99 -13.81
C ASP A 222 -1.94 -1.67 -15.20
N ASN A 223 -1.48 -0.60 -15.86
CA ASN A 223 -1.88 -0.30 -17.25
C ASN A 223 -1.43 -1.40 -18.23
N VAL A 224 -0.29 -2.02 -17.98
CA VAL A 224 0.20 -3.15 -18.77
C VAL A 224 -0.73 -4.35 -18.60
N ILE A 225 -1.18 -4.61 -17.37
CA ILE A 225 -2.14 -5.68 -17.07
C ILE A 225 -3.48 -5.41 -17.78
N VAL A 226 -4.00 -4.17 -17.70
CA VAL A 226 -5.23 -3.75 -18.39
C VAL A 226 -5.12 -3.95 -19.89
N GLN A 227 -4.00 -3.52 -20.51
CA GLN A 227 -3.77 -3.67 -21.95
C GLN A 227 -3.68 -5.15 -22.34
N GLY A 228 -2.96 -5.97 -21.58
CA GLY A 228 -2.82 -7.39 -21.82
C GLY A 228 -4.17 -8.09 -21.78
N VAL A 229 -4.96 -7.89 -20.74
CA VAL A 229 -6.27 -8.54 -20.59
C VAL A 229 -7.28 -8.03 -21.62
N SER A 230 -7.31 -6.73 -21.91
CA SER A 230 -8.25 -6.20 -22.92
C SER A 230 -7.89 -6.61 -24.35
N GLY A 231 -6.63 -6.91 -24.63
CA GLY A 231 -6.13 -7.30 -25.95
C GLY A 231 -6.22 -8.79 -26.27
N ASP A 232 -6.39 -9.66 -25.28
CA ASP A 232 -6.41 -11.12 -25.43
C ASP A 232 -7.70 -11.72 -24.84
N GLU A 233 -8.51 -12.37 -25.72
CA GLU A 233 -9.78 -12.99 -25.33
C GLU A 233 -9.62 -14.17 -24.34
N GLY A 234 -8.45 -14.79 -24.30
CA GLY A 234 -8.09 -15.86 -23.36
C GLY A 234 -7.47 -15.38 -22.06
N ALA A 235 -7.28 -14.08 -21.91
CA ALA A 235 -6.56 -13.55 -20.76
C ALA A 235 -7.39 -13.46 -19.48
N LEU A 236 -6.69 -13.64 -18.35
CA LEU A 236 -7.13 -13.31 -17.00
C LEU A 236 -6.03 -12.51 -16.32
N GLY A 237 -6.43 -11.50 -15.54
CA GLY A 237 -5.51 -10.71 -14.72
C GLY A 237 -6.11 -10.38 -13.37
N PHE A 238 -5.28 -9.82 -12.47
CA PHE A 238 -5.72 -9.27 -11.20
C PHE A 238 -4.92 -8.04 -10.80
N PHE A 239 -5.56 -7.13 -10.07
CA PHE A 239 -5.00 -5.90 -9.51
C PHE A 239 -5.97 -5.27 -8.50
N GLY A 240 -5.62 -4.12 -7.92
CA GLY A 240 -6.46 -3.41 -6.96
C GLY A 240 -7.82 -2.98 -7.52
N TYR A 241 -8.88 -3.08 -6.71
CA TYR A 241 -10.25 -2.76 -7.11
C TYR A 241 -10.42 -1.31 -7.59
N ALA A 242 -9.76 -0.35 -6.94
CA ALA A 242 -9.86 1.04 -7.36
C ALA A 242 -9.35 1.25 -8.80
N TYR A 243 -8.34 0.48 -9.20
CA TYR A 243 -7.81 0.53 -10.55
C TYR A 243 -8.77 -0.09 -11.58
N TYR A 244 -9.49 -1.16 -11.19
CA TYR A 244 -10.58 -1.69 -12.01
C TYR A 244 -11.67 -0.63 -12.25
N GLU A 245 -12.12 0.07 -11.22
CA GLU A 245 -13.15 1.12 -11.37
C GLU A 245 -12.75 2.19 -12.39
N ALA A 246 -11.48 2.56 -12.45
CA ALA A 246 -10.95 3.51 -13.43
C ALA A 246 -10.90 2.96 -14.87
N ASN A 247 -10.96 1.63 -15.05
CA ASN A 247 -10.82 0.95 -16.36
C ASN A 247 -11.96 -0.01 -16.69
N LYS A 248 -13.09 0.09 -16.02
CA LYS A 248 -14.22 -0.84 -16.14
C LYS A 248 -14.82 -0.97 -17.55
N ASP A 249 -14.64 0.06 -18.38
CA ASP A 249 -15.09 0.05 -19.77
C ASP A 249 -14.29 -0.89 -20.68
N LYS A 250 -13.08 -1.28 -20.24
CA LYS A 250 -12.13 -2.09 -21.01
C LYS A 250 -12.09 -3.55 -20.58
N LEU A 251 -12.66 -3.87 -19.42
CA LEU A 251 -12.48 -5.14 -18.73
C LEU A 251 -13.81 -5.69 -18.23
N LYS A 252 -13.89 -7.01 -18.13
CA LYS A 252 -15.01 -7.68 -17.47
C LYS A 252 -14.56 -8.23 -16.12
N LEU A 253 -15.29 -7.83 -15.09
CA LEU A 253 -15.08 -8.28 -13.73
C LEU A 253 -15.50 -9.74 -13.55
N VAL A 254 -14.73 -10.49 -12.79
CA VAL A 254 -15.03 -11.86 -12.38
C VAL A 254 -15.55 -11.86 -10.94
N GLU A 255 -16.71 -12.46 -10.73
CA GLU A 255 -17.21 -12.72 -9.38
C GLU A 255 -16.42 -13.85 -8.73
N ILE A 256 -16.21 -13.77 -7.43
CA ILE A 256 -15.47 -14.80 -6.68
C ILE A 256 -16.43 -15.61 -5.83
N LYS A 257 -16.36 -16.93 -6.00
CA LYS A 257 -17.06 -17.90 -5.17
C LYS A 257 -16.18 -18.26 -3.98
N GLY A 258 -16.34 -17.50 -2.91
CA GLY A 258 -15.61 -17.72 -1.65
C GLY A 258 -16.26 -18.76 -0.75
N LYS A 259 -15.97 -18.68 0.56
CA LYS A 259 -16.45 -19.64 1.58
C LYS A 259 -17.97 -19.74 1.69
N SER A 260 -18.69 -18.67 1.35
CA SER A 260 -20.17 -18.66 1.37
C SER A 260 -20.79 -19.57 0.30
N GLY A 261 -20.00 -20.01 -0.68
CA GLY A 261 -20.48 -20.77 -1.83
C GLY A 261 -21.25 -19.93 -2.87
N LYS A 262 -21.41 -18.64 -2.63
CA LYS A 262 -22.05 -17.68 -3.55
C LYS A 262 -20.99 -16.93 -4.35
N CYS A 263 -21.31 -16.59 -5.59
CA CYS A 263 -20.52 -15.67 -6.40
C CYS A 263 -20.78 -14.24 -5.90
N VAL A 264 -19.73 -13.51 -5.60
CA VAL A 264 -19.78 -12.11 -5.13
C VAL A 264 -18.85 -11.28 -6.01
N ALA A 265 -19.36 -10.20 -6.57
CA ALA A 265 -18.56 -9.22 -7.28
C ALA A 265 -17.85 -8.29 -6.28
N PRO A 266 -16.59 -7.88 -6.53
CA PRO A 266 -15.99 -6.80 -5.77
C PRO A 266 -16.75 -5.49 -6.02
N SER A 267 -17.00 -4.79 -4.94
CA SER A 267 -17.58 -3.45 -4.89
C SER A 267 -17.15 -2.78 -3.60
N ALA A 268 -17.23 -1.46 -3.53
CA ALA A 268 -16.92 -0.75 -2.28
C ALA A 268 -17.70 -1.33 -1.10
N THR A 269 -18.98 -1.72 -1.30
CA THR A 269 -19.81 -2.33 -0.26
C THR A 269 -19.36 -3.73 0.11
N SER A 270 -19.18 -4.63 -0.88
CA SER A 270 -18.83 -6.03 -0.62
C SER A 270 -17.39 -6.21 -0.07
N ILE A 271 -16.51 -5.27 -0.37
CA ILE A 271 -15.17 -5.19 0.19
C ILE A 271 -15.25 -4.71 1.65
N ALA A 272 -15.97 -3.62 1.91
CA ALA A 272 -16.08 -3.03 3.24
C ALA A 272 -16.84 -3.94 4.24
N ASP A 273 -17.85 -4.69 3.79
CA ASP A 273 -18.62 -5.60 4.64
C ASP A 273 -18.04 -7.01 4.72
N GLY A 274 -16.92 -7.29 4.00
CA GLY A 274 -16.22 -8.56 4.01
C GLY A 274 -16.94 -9.71 3.30
N SER A 275 -18.04 -9.43 2.57
CA SER A 275 -18.75 -10.45 1.79
C SER A 275 -17.94 -10.91 0.56
N TYR A 276 -17.10 -10.04 0.02
CA TYR A 276 -16.14 -10.36 -1.05
C TYR A 276 -14.87 -10.99 -0.47
N ASN A 277 -14.92 -12.26 -0.08
CA ASN A 277 -13.76 -12.96 0.47
C ASN A 277 -13.36 -14.17 -0.40
N PRO A 278 -12.05 -14.52 -0.41
CA PRO A 278 -10.96 -14.00 0.43
C PRO A 278 -10.21 -12.78 -0.14
N LEU A 279 -10.71 -12.12 -1.19
CA LEU A 279 -10.00 -11.06 -1.91
C LEU A 279 -10.36 -9.65 -1.42
N SER A 280 -10.82 -9.52 -0.17
CA SER A 280 -10.97 -8.25 0.54
C SER A 280 -10.48 -8.36 1.98
N ARG A 281 -9.87 -7.30 2.49
CA ARG A 281 -9.38 -7.21 3.87
C ARG A 281 -9.28 -5.77 4.35
N PRO A 282 -9.45 -5.51 5.65
CA PRO A 282 -9.08 -4.24 6.25
C PRO A 282 -7.57 -4.15 6.46
N GLU A 283 -7.05 -2.94 6.30
CA GLU A 283 -5.66 -2.57 6.55
C GLU A 283 -5.59 -1.74 7.83
N PHE A 284 -4.50 -1.87 8.59
CA PHE A 284 -4.35 -1.31 9.92
C PHE A 284 -3.02 -0.58 10.12
N ILE A 285 -3.04 0.34 11.07
CA ILE A 285 -1.87 0.80 11.80
C ILE A 285 -2.00 0.44 13.28
N TYR A 286 -0.91 0.02 13.88
CA TYR A 286 -0.77 -0.21 15.32
C TYR A 286 0.14 0.86 15.88
N VAL A 287 -0.35 1.63 16.83
CA VAL A 287 0.37 2.77 17.41
C VAL A 287 0.74 2.45 18.84
N ARG A 288 2.01 2.57 19.20
CA ARG A 288 2.43 2.41 20.60
C ARG A 288 1.74 3.46 21.46
N LYS A 289 1.19 3.03 22.58
CA LYS A 289 0.47 3.91 23.51
C LYS A 289 1.39 4.98 24.11
N ASP A 290 2.61 4.60 24.48
CA ASP A 290 3.61 5.55 25.01
C ASP A 290 4.04 6.57 23.96
N ALA A 291 4.15 6.17 22.68
CA ALA A 291 4.48 7.08 21.58
C ALA A 291 3.38 8.13 21.33
N LEU A 292 2.12 7.85 21.65
CA LEU A 292 1.02 8.82 21.56
C LEU A 292 1.15 10.01 22.54
N SER A 293 2.04 9.94 23.54
CA SER A 293 2.39 11.09 24.38
C SER A 293 3.20 12.14 23.63
N ARG A 294 3.81 11.78 22.52
CA ARG A 294 4.58 12.64 21.63
C ARG A 294 3.64 13.36 20.65
N PRO A 295 3.62 14.72 20.64
CA PRO A 295 2.69 15.48 19.81
C PRO A 295 2.76 15.15 18.32
N GLU A 296 3.97 14.95 17.78
CA GLU A 296 4.20 14.63 16.39
C GLU A 296 3.63 13.26 15.99
N VAL A 297 3.73 12.24 16.85
CA VAL A 297 3.16 10.91 16.60
C VAL A 297 1.64 11.00 16.60
N LYS A 298 1.08 11.66 17.64
CA LYS A 298 -0.38 11.83 17.75
C LYS A 298 -0.94 12.62 16.55
N ALA A 299 -0.25 13.68 16.12
CA ALA A 299 -0.66 14.48 14.98
C ALA A 299 -0.63 13.67 13.66
N PHE A 300 0.42 12.88 13.43
CA PHE A 300 0.51 12.05 12.24
C PHE A 300 -0.56 10.95 12.22
N VAL A 301 -0.80 10.28 13.34
CA VAL A 301 -1.86 9.27 13.45
C VAL A 301 -3.25 9.89 13.21
N ALA A 302 -3.53 11.06 13.81
CA ALA A 302 -4.78 11.77 13.58
C ALA A 302 -4.96 12.17 12.11
N PHE A 303 -3.87 12.59 11.43
CA PHE A 303 -3.87 12.92 10.01
C PHE A 303 -4.23 11.72 9.14
N GLN A 304 -3.71 10.53 9.43
CA GLN A 304 -3.98 9.31 8.65
C GLN A 304 -5.45 8.88 8.72
N ILE A 305 -6.14 9.12 9.83
CA ILE A 305 -7.56 8.73 10.00
C ILE A 305 -8.53 9.92 9.86
N ASP A 306 -8.07 11.06 9.31
CA ASP A 306 -8.94 12.19 9.02
C ASP A 306 -9.73 11.99 7.74
N ALA A 307 -11.06 12.20 7.81
CA ALA A 307 -11.93 12.11 6.64
C ALA A 307 -11.55 13.08 5.51
N ALA A 308 -10.92 14.22 5.83
CA ALA A 308 -10.42 15.17 4.85
C ALA A 308 -9.29 14.59 3.98
N ASN A 309 -8.57 13.58 4.47
CA ASN A 309 -7.41 12.98 3.81
C ASN A 309 -7.73 11.67 3.06
N LYS A 310 -9.01 11.30 2.95
CA LYS A 310 -9.46 10.08 2.25
C LYS A 310 -8.95 9.99 0.81
N GLN A 311 -8.85 11.13 0.13
CA GLN A 311 -8.41 11.17 -1.27
C GLN A 311 -6.96 10.68 -1.41
N ILE A 312 -6.10 10.94 -0.43
CA ILE A 312 -4.72 10.44 -0.42
C ILE A 312 -4.70 8.91 -0.47
N ILE A 313 -5.59 8.26 0.31
CA ILE A 313 -5.72 6.79 0.28
C ILE A 313 -6.24 6.31 -1.09
N ALA A 314 -7.27 6.97 -1.63
CA ALA A 314 -7.82 6.60 -2.92
C ALA A 314 -6.79 6.72 -4.06
N ASP A 315 -5.93 7.74 -4.02
CA ASP A 315 -4.88 7.98 -5.00
C ASP A 315 -3.79 6.88 -4.97
N THR A 316 -3.65 6.16 -3.86
CA THR A 316 -2.77 4.99 -3.76
C THR A 316 -3.40 3.68 -4.26
N GLY A 317 -4.64 3.73 -4.74
CA GLY A 317 -5.34 2.54 -5.28
C GLY A 317 -6.08 1.70 -4.23
N TYR A 318 -6.16 2.16 -2.98
CA TYR A 318 -6.90 1.50 -1.90
C TYR A 318 -8.26 2.17 -1.66
N LEU A 319 -9.16 1.43 -1.01
CA LEU A 319 -10.47 1.97 -0.67
C LEU A 319 -10.41 2.69 0.68
N PRO A 320 -10.76 3.99 0.73
CA PRO A 320 -10.88 4.71 1.99
C PRO A 320 -11.97 4.09 2.88
N LEU A 321 -11.77 4.21 4.18
CA LEU A 321 -12.78 3.78 5.16
C LEU A 321 -14.06 4.63 5.06
N PRO A 322 -15.25 4.03 5.29
CA PRO A 322 -16.49 4.77 5.50
C PRO A 322 -16.36 5.75 6.69
N ASP A 323 -17.12 6.87 6.63
CA ASP A 323 -17.06 7.90 7.68
C ASP A 323 -17.44 7.37 9.07
N GLU A 324 -18.34 6.40 9.12
CA GLU A 324 -18.72 5.72 10.36
C GLU A 324 -17.50 5.01 10.99
N VAL A 325 -16.73 4.27 10.20
CA VAL A 325 -15.54 3.55 10.68
C VAL A 325 -14.45 4.53 11.11
N LEU A 326 -14.22 5.61 10.35
CA LEU A 326 -13.28 6.67 10.73
C LEU A 326 -13.68 7.35 12.05
N THR A 327 -14.96 7.59 12.25
CA THR A 327 -15.47 8.17 13.51
C THR A 327 -15.16 7.25 14.70
N LEU A 328 -15.41 5.95 14.56
CA LEU A 328 -15.10 4.96 15.58
C LEU A 328 -13.58 4.84 15.83
N ALA A 329 -12.75 4.90 14.77
CA ALA A 329 -11.30 4.91 14.88
C ALA A 329 -10.77 6.16 15.62
N LYS A 330 -11.31 7.34 15.31
CA LYS A 330 -10.99 8.60 16.03
C LYS A 330 -11.34 8.52 17.52
N GLU A 331 -12.54 8.04 17.84
CA GLU A 331 -12.95 7.86 19.22
C GLU A 331 -12.03 6.87 19.99
N ARG A 332 -11.62 5.79 19.32
CA ARG A 332 -10.69 4.80 19.87
C ARG A 332 -9.33 5.43 20.15
N LEU A 333 -8.80 6.24 19.23
CA LEU A 333 -7.56 6.98 19.42
C LEU A 333 -7.67 7.99 20.60
N GLU A 334 -8.72 8.79 20.62
CA GLU A 334 -8.93 9.83 21.64
C GLU A 334 -9.05 9.25 23.04
N LYS A 335 -9.75 8.11 23.17
CA LYS A 335 -9.91 7.40 24.45
C LYS A 335 -8.68 6.57 24.84
N GLY A 336 -7.71 6.41 23.92
CA GLY A 336 -6.52 5.57 24.13
C GLY A 336 -6.87 4.10 24.39
N VAL A 337 -7.89 3.56 23.69
CA VAL A 337 -8.33 2.17 23.88
C VAL A 337 -7.28 1.23 23.34
N THR A 338 -6.65 0.47 24.24
CA THR A 338 -5.57 -0.46 23.89
C THR A 338 -6.06 -1.85 23.53
N GLY A 339 -5.21 -2.59 22.79
CA GLY A 339 -5.48 -3.96 22.35
C GLY A 339 -6.15 -4.01 20.97
N SER A 340 -6.57 -5.22 20.59
CA SER A 340 -7.19 -5.49 19.28
C SER A 340 -8.67 -5.83 19.44
N VAL A 341 -9.51 -5.25 18.58
CA VAL A 341 -10.95 -5.61 18.50
C VAL A 341 -11.15 -7.06 18.04
N PHE A 342 -10.14 -7.64 17.39
CA PHE A 342 -10.16 -9.03 16.93
C PHE A 342 -9.63 -10.04 17.95
N GLY A 343 -9.02 -9.58 19.05
CA GLY A 343 -8.49 -10.43 20.11
C GLY A 343 -7.48 -11.48 19.64
N GLY A 344 -6.73 -11.22 18.57
CA GLY A 344 -5.76 -12.15 17.96
C GLY A 344 -6.37 -13.17 16.99
N LYS A 345 -7.69 -13.13 16.77
CA LYS A 345 -8.41 -14.02 15.84
C LYS A 345 -9.38 -13.20 15.03
N ALA A 346 -9.16 -13.09 13.72
CA ALA A 346 -10.11 -12.44 12.82
C ALA A 346 -11.31 -13.41 12.58
N PRO A 347 -12.54 -13.11 13.06
CA PRO A 347 -13.70 -13.90 12.73
C PRO A 347 -14.00 -13.77 11.23
N ALA A 348 -14.16 -14.89 10.52
CA ALA A 348 -14.50 -14.85 9.10
C ALA A 348 -15.88 -14.18 8.92
N GLY A 349 -15.93 -13.10 8.14
CA GLY A 349 -17.15 -12.37 7.81
C GLY A 349 -17.62 -11.38 8.88
N ALA A 350 -16.82 -11.08 9.92
CA ALA A 350 -17.13 -10.00 10.85
C ALA A 350 -16.94 -8.65 10.18
N LYS A 351 -17.95 -7.80 10.26
CA LYS A 351 -17.84 -6.42 9.78
C LYS A 351 -17.00 -5.60 10.76
N LEU A 352 -16.03 -4.87 10.23
CA LEU A 352 -15.16 -4.02 11.04
C LEU A 352 -15.95 -2.97 11.85
N SER A 353 -16.97 -2.35 11.24
CA SER A 353 -17.85 -1.40 11.92
C SER A 353 -18.55 -2.01 13.13
N ASP A 354 -19.06 -3.24 13.01
CA ASP A 354 -19.78 -3.91 14.09
C ASP A 354 -18.85 -4.24 15.27
N LEU A 355 -17.61 -4.65 14.98
CA LEU A 355 -16.58 -4.93 16.00
C LEU A 355 -16.19 -3.67 16.78
N LEU A 356 -15.93 -2.58 16.08
CA LEU A 356 -15.59 -1.29 16.70
C LEU A 356 -16.75 -0.71 17.50
N ALA A 357 -18.00 -0.84 16.99
CA ALA A 357 -19.19 -0.40 17.70
C ALA A 357 -19.47 -1.24 18.96
N ALA A 358 -19.28 -2.56 18.89
CA ALA A 358 -19.43 -3.45 20.05
C ALA A 358 -18.41 -3.15 21.15
N GLU A 359 -17.16 -2.85 20.77
CA GLU A 359 -16.13 -2.43 21.74
C GLU A 359 -16.49 -1.10 22.43
N LYS A 360 -17.00 -0.13 21.65
CA LYS A 360 -17.48 1.14 22.19
C LYS A 360 -18.57 0.93 23.22
N ALA A 361 -19.55 0.05 22.94
CA ALA A 361 -20.66 -0.28 23.84
C ALA A 361 -20.16 -1.03 25.10
N GLY A 362 -19.29 -2.06 24.95
CA GLY A 362 -18.73 -2.82 26.07
C GLY A 362 -17.76 -2.03 26.96
N GLY A 363 -17.12 -0.99 26.41
CA GLY A 363 -16.30 -0.04 27.16
C GLY A 363 -17.11 0.91 28.05
N ALA A 364 -18.40 1.11 27.72
CA ALA A 364 -19.31 1.91 28.54
C ALA A 364 -19.83 1.16 29.77
N GLU A 365 -19.87 -0.18 29.72
CA GLU A 365 -20.34 -1.01 30.87
C GLU A 365 -19.24 -1.32 31.91
N LYS A 366 -17.95 -1.07 31.58
CA LYS A 366 -16.81 -1.34 32.47
C LYS A 366 -16.32 -0.11 33.27
N LYS A 367 -17.01 0.99 33.23
CA LYS A 367 -16.81 2.17 34.09
C LYS A 367 -17.92 2.25 35.15
#